data_ace0d76af217944bfd28f1c7fab4dca9
#
_entry.id   ace0d76af217944bfd28f1c7fab4dca9
#
_cell.length_a   1.000
_cell.length_b   1.000
_cell.length_c   1.000
_cell.angle_alpha   90.00
_cell.angle_beta   90.00
_cell.angle_gamma   90.00
#
_symmetry.space_group_name_H-M   'P 1'
#
loop_
_entity.id
_entity.type
_entity.pdbx_description
1 polymer ?
#
loop_
_entity_poly.entity_id
_entity_poly.type
_entity_poly.pdbx_seq_one_letter_code
_entity_poly.pdbx_strand_id
1 'polypeptide(L)'
;ELDGRVRIRESNLTITDARIELERSSLDLMKLEFSWTPDQHDWRYFTTRMQQYYELGPSSVSFIDLAYFNGVLRGIDNTVKCSGIVNNTINKLEGHDLYFELGDKTVFQGSFKSEGLPDVWNTRFHIDLYKAHLNPDDLETVYLPWFDRYIPVPEPLHHFSFVDFESICFEGTLSDFMVKAKSITPALAGNLTFRYAPCPDKKP
;
A
#
# COMPACT_ATOMS: atom_id res chain seq x y z
N GLU A 1 18.05 2.22 14.34
CA GLU A 1 17.90 2.97 15.60
C GLU A 1 16.42 3.17 15.87
N LEU A 2 16.00 3.08 17.12
CA LEU A 2 14.61 3.34 17.55
C LEU A 2 14.65 4.35 18.69
N ASP A 3 14.05 5.50 18.50
CA ASP A 3 13.78 6.48 19.53
C ASP A 3 12.27 6.69 19.64
N GLY A 4 11.73 6.83 20.84
CA GLY A 4 10.28 6.99 21.02
C GLY A 4 9.83 6.71 22.45
N ARG A 5 8.53 6.94 22.70
CA ARG A 5 7.89 6.70 24.00
C ARG A 5 7.04 5.45 23.95
N VAL A 6 7.30 4.49 24.84
CA VAL A 6 6.55 3.24 24.94
C VAL A 6 5.71 3.23 26.20
N ARG A 7 4.44 2.86 26.06
CA ARG A 7 3.49 2.66 27.18
C ARG A 7 2.81 1.31 27.02
N ILE A 8 2.91 0.50 28.05
CA ILE A 8 2.25 -0.81 28.11
C ILE A 8 1.20 -0.79 29.21
N ARG A 9 -0.01 -1.27 28.90
CA ARG A 9 -1.12 -1.47 29.85
C ARG A 9 -1.63 -2.91 29.70
N GLU A 10 -2.56 -3.32 30.56
CA GLU A 10 -3.12 -4.69 30.53
C GLU A 10 -3.75 -5.05 29.17
N SER A 11 -4.30 -4.09 28.45
CA SER A 11 -5.06 -4.31 27.20
C SER A 11 -4.51 -3.57 26.00
N ASN A 12 -3.41 -2.82 26.13
CA ASN A 12 -2.79 -2.17 24.99
C ASN A 12 -1.29 -1.92 25.13
N LEU A 13 -0.61 -1.85 24.00
CA LEU A 13 0.73 -1.34 23.83
C LEU A 13 0.64 -0.12 22.92
N THR A 14 1.17 1.02 23.37
CA THR A 14 1.22 2.25 22.58
C THR A 14 2.66 2.74 22.47
N ILE A 15 3.07 3.09 21.26
CA ILE A 15 4.33 3.77 20.97
C ILE A 15 3.97 5.12 20.33
N THR A 16 4.56 6.20 20.80
CA THR A 16 4.35 7.53 20.24
C THR A 16 5.66 8.26 20.01
N ASP A 17 5.63 9.18 19.05
CA ASP A 17 6.76 10.06 18.73
C ASP A 17 8.02 9.22 18.44
N ALA A 18 7.87 8.10 17.71
CA ALA A 18 8.97 7.19 17.46
C ALA A 18 9.57 7.39 16.07
N ARG A 19 10.90 7.38 16.01
CA ARG A 19 11.63 7.36 14.76
C ARG A 19 12.37 6.04 14.61
N ILE A 20 12.12 5.37 13.49
CA ILE A 20 12.77 4.10 13.16
C ILE A 20 13.63 4.33 11.93
N GLU A 21 14.94 4.14 12.12
CA GLU A 21 15.93 4.19 11.03
C GLU A 21 16.36 2.75 10.72
N LEU A 22 16.13 2.32 9.48
CA LEU A 22 16.62 1.08 8.90
C LEU A 22 17.75 1.41 7.93
N GLU A 23 18.26 0.42 7.20
CA GLU A 23 19.37 0.61 6.27
C GLU A 23 19.01 1.61 5.14
N ARG A 24 17.78 1.53 4.63
CA ARG A 24 17.29 2.31 3.48
C ARG A 24 15.95 2.99 3.74
N SER A 25 15.42 2.87 4.96
CA SER A 25 14.13 3.43 5.32
C SER A 25 14.23 4.30 6.56
N SER A 26 13.43 5.37 6.58
CA SER A 26 13.24 6.24 7.74
C SER A 26 11.74 6.38 7.98
N LEU A 27 11.28 5.88 9.13
CA LEU A 27 9.87 5.91 9.51
C LEU A 27 9.65 6.89 10.65
N ASP A 28 8.75 7.83 10.45
CA ASP A 28 8.24 8.74 11.48
C ASP A 28 6.89 8.20 11.98
N LEU A 29 6.95 7.48 13.10
CA LEU A 29 5.79 6.91 13.77
C LEU A 29 5.20 7.91 14.77
N MET A 30 4.19 8.65 14.36
CA MET A 30 3.46 9.55 15.25
C MET A 30 2.73 8.74 16.33
N LYS A 31 2.09 7.63 15.94
CA LYS A 31 1.47 6.69 16.86
C LYS A 31 1.43 5.27 16.29
N LEU A 32 1.74 4.31 17.16
CA LEU A 32 1.49 2.90 16.93
C LEU A 32 0.77 2.36 18.16
N GLU A 33 -0.35 1.67 17.96
CA GLU A 33 -1.11 1.07 19.05
C GLU A 33 -1.58 -0.33 18.68
N PHE A 34 -1.36 -1.27 19.61
CA PHE A 34 -1.95 -2.59 19.60
C PHE A 34 -2.92 -2.68 20.77
N SER A 35 -4.16 -3.05 20.50
CA SER A 35 -5.19 -3.22 21.53
C SER A 35 -5.82 -4.61 21.45
N TRP A 36 -6.02 -5.22 22.61
CA TRP A 36 -6.60 -6.55 22.76
C TRP A 36 -7.52 -6.61 23.97
N THR A 37 -8.41 -7.58 24.00
CA THR A 37 -9.19 -7.90 25.22
C THR A 37 -8.41 -8.89 26.09
N PRO A 38 -8.61 -8.95 27.41
CA PRO A 38 -7.84 -9.81 28.32
C PRO A 38 -7.86 -11.30 27.97
N ASP A 39 -8.93 -11.78 27.33
CA ASP A 39 -9.08 -13.15 26.82
C ASP A 39 -8.37 -13.39 25.48
N GLN A 40 -7.83 -12.35 24.86
CA GLN A 40 -7.24 -12.37 23.51
C GLN A 40 -5.76 -11.94 23.49
N HIS A 41 -5.07 -11.97 24.62
CA HIS A 41 -3.67 -11.55 24.74
C HIS A 41 -2.68 -12.54 24.09
N ASP A 42 -3.16 -13.63 23.49
CA ASP A 42 -2.34 -14.61 22.79
C ASP A 42 -2.00 -14.10 21.39
N TRP A 43 -0.72 -14.11 21.04
CA TRP A 43 -0.20 -13.73 19.73
C TRP A 43 -0.79 -14.52 18.54
N ARG A 44 -1.41 -15.69 18.82
CA ARG A 44 -2.18 -16.45 17.81
C ARG A 44 -3.32 -15.63 17.19
N TYR A 45 -3.82 -14.64 17.90
CA TYR A 45 -4.91 -13.76 17.46
C TYR A 45 -4.43 -12.42 16.89
N PHE A 46 -3.12 -12.25 16.70
CA PHE A 46 -2.52 -11.01 16.22
C PHE A 46 -3.15 -10.51 14.92
N THR A 47 -3.37 -11.42 13.96
CA THR A 47 -3.91 -11.08 12.66
C THR A 47 -5.42 -10.91 12.62
N THR A 48 -6.16 -11.57 13.53
CA THR A 48 -7.62 -11.69 13.42
C THR A 48 -8.41 -10.94 14.48
N ARG A 49 -7.81 -10.65 15.64
CA ARG A 49 -8.53 -10.07 16.78
C ARG A 49 -7.84 -8.85 17.40
N MET A 50 -6.51 -8.78 17.30
CA MET A 50 -5.79 -7.64 17.84
C MET A 50 -6.03 -6.41 16.96
N GLN A 51 -6.60 -5.38 17.55
CA GLN A 51 -6.78 -4.09 16.85
C GLN A 51 -5.42 -3.40 16.76
N GLN A 52 -5.17 -2.84 15.61
CA GLN A 52 -3.92 -2.15 15.29
C GLN A 52 -4.23 -0.75 14.80
N TYR A 53 -3.38 0.18 15.14
CA TYR A 53 -3.44 1.56 14.71
C TYR A 53 -2.02 2.04 14.42
N TYR A 54 -1.80 2.52 13.22
CA TYR A 54 -0.55 3.06 12.75
C TYR A 54 -0.82 4.45 12.19
N GLU A 55 -0.14 5.45 12.72
CA GLU A 55 -0.14 6.81 12.21
C GLU A 55 1.28 7.17 11.82
N LEU A 56 1.52 7.27 10.52
CA LEU A 56 2.80 7.59 9.93
C LEU A 56 2.82 9.07 9.54
N GLY A 57 3.77 9.81 10.05
CA GLY A 57 4.22 11.07 9.50
C GLY A 57 4.98 10.89 8.19
N PRO A 58 5.57 11.96 7.65
CA PRO A 58 6.38 11.87 6.42
C PRO A 58 7.52 10.87 6.58
N SER A 59 7.39 9.74 5.91
CA SER A 59 8.28 8.59 6.01
C SER A 59 8.82 8.21 4.63
N SER A 60 10.00 7.59 4.61
CA SER A 60 10.61 7.02 3.41
C SER A 60 10.81 5.53 3.63
N VAL A 61 10.23 4.70 2.80
CA VAL A 61 10.20 3.24 2.96
C VAL A 61 10.78 2.55 1.72
N SER A 62 11.86 1.82 1.90
CA SER A 62 12.43 0.96 0.87
C SER A 62 11.77 -0.41 0.89
N PHE A 63 11.34 -0.90 -0.27
CA PHE A 63 10.82 -2.27 -0.39
C PHE A 63 11.87 -3.33 -0.07
N ILE A 64 13.16 -3.01 -0.20
CA ILE A 64 14.24 -3.90 0.22
C ILE A 64 14.19 -4.17 1.72
N ASP A 65 13.97 -3.13 2.53
CA ASP A 65 13.83 -3.29 3.98
C ASP A 65 12.55 -4.03 4.34
N LEU A 66 11.44 -3.75 3.64
CA LEU A 66 10.18 -4.45 3.84
C LEU A 66 10.24 -5.94 3.47
N ALA A 67 11.12 -6.31 2.52
CA ALA A 67 11.31 -7.70 2.11
C ALA A 67 11.89 -8.61 3.22
N TYR A 68 12.50 -8.05 4.27
CA TYR A 68 12.87 -8.81 5.47
C TYR A 68 11.64 -9.34 6.22
N PHE A 69 10.53 -8.59 6.18
CA PHE A 69 9.29 -8.97 6.87
C PHE A 69 8.33 -9.73 5.95
N ASN A 70 8.36 -9.46 4.65
CA ASN A 70 7.50 -10.11 3.67
C ASN A 70 8.29 -10.47 2.40
N GLY A 71 8.60 -11.76 2.27
CA GLY A 71 9.39 -12.27 1.14
C GLY A 71 8.76 -12.06 -0.24
N VAL A 72 7.46 -11.75 -0.34
CA VAL A 72 6.76 -11.41 -1.60
C VAL A 72 7.32 -10.12 -2.23
N LEU A 73 7.89 -9.22 -1.42
CA LEU A 73 8.46 -7.96 -1.87
C LEU A 73 9.91 -8.07 -2.37
N ARG A 74 10.50 -9.25 -2.33
CA ARG A 74 11.89 -9.47 -2.78
C ARG A 74 12.03 -9.16 -4.27
N GLY A 75 13.02 -8.34 -4.59
CA GLY A 75 13.33 -7.92 -5.96
C GLY A 75 12.75 -6.56 -6.33
N ILE A 76 11.92 -5.95 -5.48
CA ILE A 76 11.49 -4.56 -5.65
C ILE A 76 12.54 -3.65 -5.00
N ASP A 77 13.23 -2.85 -5.80
CA ASP A 77 14.31 -1.95 -5.33
C ASP A 77 13.83 -0.51 -5.08
N ASN A 78 12.56 -0.24 -5.29
CA ASN A 78 12.02 1.09 -5.17
C ASN A 78 11.95 1.53 -3.70
N THR A 79 12.07 2.83 -3.50
CA THR A 79 11.77 3.53 -2.25
C THR A 79 10.58 4.44 -2.48
N VAL A 80 9.63 4.43 -1.56
CA VAL A 80 8.44 5.27 -1.60
C VAL A 80 8.44 6.23 -0.41
N LYS A 81 8.04 7.47 -0.63
CA LYS A 81 7.67 8.36 0.46
C LYS A 81 6.20 8.13 0.77
N CYS A 82 5.87 8.04 2.04
CA CYS A 82 4.49 7.77 2.45
C CYS A 82 4.16 8.45 3.78
N SER A 83 2.87 8.69 3.97
CA SER A 83 2.27 9.08 5.24
C SER A 83 0.81 8.66 5.27
N GLY A 84 0.19 8.66 6.45
CA GLY A 84 -1.23 8.38 6.61
C GLY A 84 -1.53 7.48 7.79
N ILE A 85 -2.77 7.03 7.86
CA ILE A 85 -3.30 6.24 8.97
C ILE A 85 -3.72 4.87 8.45
N VAL A 86 -3.29 3.82 9.14
CA VAL A 86 -3.74 2.44 8.90
C VAL A 86 -4.26 1.86 10.21
N ASN A 87 -5.43 1.26 10.19
CA ASN A 87 -6.04 0.73 11.40
C ASN A 87 -6.83 -0.58 11.15
N ASN A 88 -7.42 -1.12 12.23
CA ASN A 88 -8.19 -2.34 12.29
C ASN A 88 -7.33 -3.60 12.50
N THR A 89 -7.88 -4.80 12.34
CA THR A 89 -7.12 -6.05 12.43
C THR A 89 -6.37 -6.31 11.12
N ILE A 90 -5.27 -7.10 11.15
CA ILE A 90 -4.50 -7.41 9.92
C ILE A 90 -5.41 -7.99 8.83
N ASN A 91 -6.30 -8.91 9.18
CA ASN A 91 -7.17 -9.54 8.19
C ASN A 91 -8.25 -8.60 7.62
N LYS A 92 -8.40 -7.39 8.17
CA LYS A 92 -9.35 -6.35 7.73
C LYS A 92 -8.75 -4.96 7.84
N LEU A 93 -7.56 -4.76 7.29
CA LEU A 93 -6.89 -3.46 7.35
C LEU A 93 -7.64 -2.41 6.56
N GLU A 94 -7.69 -1.20 7.12
CA GLU A 94 -8.20 0.00 6.49
C GLU A 94 -7.14 1.10 6.55
N GLY A 95 -6.92 1.77 5.44
CA GLY A 95 -6.00 2.91 5.34
C GLY A 95 -6.76 4.18 4.96
N HIS A 96 -6.44 5.29 5.64
CA HIS A 96 -7.07 6.59 5.46
C HIS A 96 -6.03 7.68 5.31
N ASP A 97 -6.37 8.73 4.56
CA ASP A 97 -5.50 9.90 4.34
C ASP A 97 -4.10 9.50 3.87
N LEU A 98 -4.05 8.45 3.03
CA LEU A 98 -2.80 7.92 2.54
C LEU A 98 -2.19 8.83 1.49
N TYR A 99 -0.91 9.10 1.63
CA TYR A 99 -0.06 9.75 0.65
C TYR A 99 1.06 8.81 0.27
N PHE A 100 1.30 8.64 -1.02
CA PHE A 100 2.43 7.90 -1.57
C PHE A 100 3.09 8.70 -2.68
N GLU A 101 4.40 8.73 -2.67
CA GLU A 101 5.22 9.30 -3.73
C GLU A 101 6.22 8.24 -4.19
N LEU A 102 6.20 7.93 -5.49
CA LEU A 102 7.11 6.99 -6.14
C LEU A 102 7.96 7.74 -7.15
N GLY A 103 9.26 7.48 -7.14
CA GLY A 103 10.19 8.18 -8.00
C GLY A 103 10.22 9.68 -7.73
N ASP A 104 10.32 10.48 -8.78
CA ASP A 104 10.47 11.93 -8.66
C ASP A 104 9.14 12.68 -8.79
N LYS A 105 8.12 12.07 -9.41
CA LYS A 105 6.91 12.81 -9.85
C LYS A 105 5.60 12.06 -9.64
N THR A 106 5.59 10.76 -9.41
CA THR A 106 4.36 10.00 -9.24
C THR A 106 3.83 10.13 -7.83
N VAL A 107 2.61 10.64 -7.70
CA VAL A 107 1.95 10.87 -6.40
C VAL A 107 0.56 10.27 -6.40
N PHE A 108 0.24 9.54 -5.32
CA PHE A 108 -1.09 8.99 -5.04
C PHE A 108 -1.62 9.50 -3.71
N GLN A 109 -2.91 9.83 -3.66
CA GLN A 109 -3.62 10.13 -2.42
C GLN A 109 -4.94 9.38 -2.40
N GLY A 110 -5.22 8.71 -1.27
CA GLY A 110 -6.43 7.91 -1.21
C GLY A 110 -6.60 7.13 0.09
N SER A 111 -7.40 6.10 -0.02
CA SER A 111 -7.72 5.18 1.06
C SER A 111 -7.77 3.74 0.53
N PHE A 112 -7.66 2.76 1.41
CA PHE A 112 -7.90 1.37 1.06
C PHE A 112 -8.62 0.60 2.16
N LYS A 113 -9.25 -0.50 1.76
CA LYS A 113 -9.74 -1.56 2.64
C LYS A 113 -9.25 -2.89 2.11
N SER A 114 -8.89 -3.79 3.00
CA SER A 114 -8.50 -5.15 2.63
C SER A 114 -9.16 -6.18 3.52
N GLU A 115 -9.54 -7.31 2.95
CA GLU A 115 -10.06 -8.49 3.66
C GLU A 115 -9.34 -9.75 3.20
N GLY A 116 -8.68 -10.45 4.13
CA GLY A 116 -8.04 -11.74 3.85
C GLY A 116 -6.55 -11.81 4.19
N LEU A 117 -5.89 -10.68 4.53
CA LEU A 117 -4.49 -10.70 4.92
C LEU A 117 -4.23 -11.66 6.12
N PRO A 118 -3.10 -12.35 6.15
CA PRO A 118 -1.90 -12.14 5.34
C PRO A 118 -1.85 -12.90 4.01
N ASP A 119 -2.90 -13.64 3.63
CA ASP A 119 -2.95 -14.32 2.32
C ASP A 119 -3.21 -13.30 1.20
N VAL A 120 -2.14 -12.69 0.70
CA VAL A 120 -2.19 -11.59 -0.28
C VAL A 120 -2.93 -11.98 -1.57
N TRP A 121 -2.80 -13.26 -2.01
CA TRP A 121 -3.40 -13.72 -3.26
C TRP A 121 -4.93 -13.86 -3.19
N ASN A 122 -5.45 -14.22 -2.01
CA ASN A 122 -6.87 -14.35 -1.76
C ASN A 122 -7.47 -13.12 -1.07
N THR A 123 -6.63 -12.14 -0.73
CA THR A 123 -7.10 -10.89 -0.14
C THR A 123 -7.86 -10.07 -1.16
N ARG A 124 -9.06 -9.65 -0.77
CA ARG A 124 -9.85 -8.66 -1.51
C ARG A 124 -9.41 -7.26 -1.10
N PHE A 125 -9.10 -6.44 -2.08
CA PHE A 125 -8.76 -5.04 -1.91
C PHE A 125 -9.85 -4.16 -2.51
N HIS A 126 -10.12 -3.05 -1.83
CA HIS A 126 -10.85 -1.91 -2.34
C HIS A 126 -9.98 -0.69 -2.11
N ILE A 127 -9.50 -0.07 -3.18
CA ILE A 127 -8.59 1.08 -3.13
C ILE A 127 -9.25 2.24 -3.87
N ASP A 128 -9.43 3.36 -3.17
CA ASP A 128 -9.97 4.59 -3.72
C ASP A 128 -8.89 5.67 -3.68
N LEU A 129 -8.37 6.04 -4.85
CA LEU A 129 -7.50 7.19 -5.01
C LEU A 129 -8.34 8.37 -5.48
N TYR A 130 -8.40 9.42 -4.68
CA TYR A 130 -9.10 10.66 -5.01
C TYR A 130 -8.18 11.69 -5.69
N LYS A 131 -6.90 11.37 -5.82
CA LYS A 131 -5.91 12.11 -6.60
C LYS A 131 -4.79 11.16 -7.00
N ALA A 132 -4.48 11.14 -8.29
CA ALA A 132 -3.31 10.44 -8.80
C ALA A 132 -2.65 11.28 -9.89
N HIS A 133 -1.36 11.56 -9.71
CA HIS A 133 -0.48 12.20 -10.67
C HIS A 133 0.58 11.17 -11.05
N LEU A 134 0.50 10.66 -12.27
CA LEU A 134 1.35 9.58 -12.76
C LEU A 134 2.39 10.08 -13.74
N ASN A 135 3.64 9.81 -13.48
CA ASN A 135 4.69 9.84 -14.47
C ASN A 135 4.90 8.43 -15.03
N PRO A 136 4.73 8.20 -16.33
CA PRO A 136 4.96 6.89 -16.95
C PRO A 136 6.36 6.33 -16.68
N ASP A 137 7.40 7.17 -16.72
CA ASP A 137 8.79 6.76 -16.50
C ASP A 137 9.01 6.20 -15.08
N ASP A 138 8.35 6.78 -14.05
CA ASP A 138 8.45 6.27 -12.68
C ASP A 138 7.85 4.87 -12.56
N LEU A 139 6.74 4.59 -13.27
CA LEU A 139 6.10 3.27 -13.24
C LEU A 139 6.98 2.18 -13.85
N GLU A 140 7.73 2.49 -14.90
CA GLU A 140 8.66 1.56 -15.54
C GLU A 140 9.83 1.16 -14.65
N THR A 141 10.09 1.90 -13.57
CA THR A 141 11.12 1.53 -12.59
C THR A 141 10.66 0.42 -11.64
N VAL A 142 9.35 0.15 -11.56
CA VAL A 142 8.80 -0.82 -10.61
C VAL A 142 8.85 -2.23 -11.19
N TYR A 143 9.71 -3.07 -10.62
CA TYR A 143 9.75 -4.49 -10.93
C TYR A 143 8.68 -5.25 -10.16
N LEU A 144 7.97 -6.13 -10.84
CA LEU A 144 6.93 -7.00 -10.27
C LEU A 144 7.45 -8.43 -10.17
N PRO A 145 7.98 -8.87 -9.00
CA PRO A 145 8.63 -10.17 -8.84
C PRO A 145 7.75 -11.36 -9.23
N TRP A 146 6.43 -11.26 -8.95
CA TRP A 146 5.47 -12.32 -9.26
C TRP A 146 5.12 -12.47 -10.75
N PHE A 147 5.48 -11.48 -11.57
CA PHE A 147 5.34 -11.52 -13.03
C PHE A 147 6.69 -11.56 -13.76
N ASP A 148 7.80 -11.52 -13.01
CA ASP A 148 9.17 -11.47 -13.53
C ASP A 148 9.37 -10.38 -14.61
N ARG A 149 8.81 -9.20 -14.38
CA ARG A 149 8.90 -8.07 -15.29
C ARG A 149 8.62 -6.73 -14.59
N TYR A 150 9.05 -5.66 -15.25
CA TYR A 150 8.67 -4.29 -14.89
C TYR A 150 7.21 -4.00 -15.27
N ILE A 151 6.60 -2.99 -14.65
CA ILE A 151 5.26 -2.53 -15.03
C ILE A 151 5.29 -2.11 -16.52
N PRO A 152 4.50 -2.75 -17.39
CA PRO A 152 4.45 -2.36 -18.79
C PRO A 152 3.63 -1.07 -18.95
N VAL A 153 4.28 0.00 -19.40
CA VAL A 153 3.59 1.24 -19.74
C VAL A 153 3.21 1.18 -21.23
N PRO A 154 1.93 1.37 -21.58
CA PRO A 154 1.49 1.40 -22.98
C PRO A 154 2.15 2.55 -23.75
N GLU A 155 2.62 2.26 -25.01
CA GLU A 155 3.26 3.22 -25.90
C GLU A 155 2.61 4.62 -25.94
N PRO A 156 1.29 4.75 -26.05
CA PRO A 156 0.67 6.09 -26.08
C PRO A 156 0.94 6.93 -24.82
N LEU A 157 1.21 6.29 -23.67
CA LEU A 157 1.46 7.02 -22.43
C LEU A 157 2.85 7.63 -22.35
N HIS A 158 3.84 7.09 -23.08
CA HIS A 158 5.19 7.68 -23.16
C HIS A 158 5.23 9.07 -23.83
N HIS A 159 4.15 9.46 -24.52
CA HIS A 159 4.04 10.80 -25.07
C HIS A 159 3.63 11.85 -24.05
N PHE A 160 3.27 11.42 -22.83
CA PHE A 160 2.88 12.31 -21.75
C PHE A 160 3.96 12.35 -20.69
N SER A 161 4.36 13.55 -20.29
CA SER A 161 5.25 13.71 -19.13
C SER A 161 4.57 13.31 -17.82
N PHE A 162 3.24 13.37 -17.79
CA PHE A 162 2.40 12.96 -16.68
C PHE A 162 0.94 12.73 -17.11
N VAL A 163 0.23 11.93 -16.36
CA VAL A 163 -1.22 11.70 -16.51
C VAL A 163 -1.89 11.93 -15.16
N ASP A 164 -2.86 12.84 -15.15
CA ASP A 164 -3.65 13.17 -13.96
C ASP A 164 -4.98 12.44 -13.96
N PHE A 165 -5.32 11.88 -12.80
CA PHE A 165 -6.61 11.28 -12.54
C PHE A 165 -7.31 11.97 -11.39
N GLU A 166 -8.59 12.28 -11.58
CA GLU A 166 -9.49 12.78 -10.55
C GLU A 166 -9.87 11.65 -9.58
N SER A 167 -9.97 10.43 -10.07
CA SER A 167 -10.26 9.25 -9.27
C SER A 167 -9.74 7.98 -9.93
N ILE A 168 -9.26 7.05 -9.09
CA ILE A 168 -8.99 5.66 -9.47
C ILE A 168 -9.59 4.78 -8.40
N CYS A 169 -10.46 3.83 -8.78
CA CYS A 169 -10.99 2.81 -7.90
C CYS A 169 -10.52 1.44 -8.37
N PHE A 170 -9.85 0.71 -7.49
CA PHE A 170 -9.48 -0.70 -7.68
C PHE A 170 -10.36 -1.57 -6.78
N GLU A 171 -10.94 -2.62 -7.32
CA GLU A 171 -11.77 -3.56 -6.59
C GLU A 171 -11.50 -5.00 -7.03
N GLY A 172 -11.19 -5.87 -6.09
CA GLY A 172 -10.97 -7.30 -6.35
C GLY A 172 -9.78 -7.88 -5.61
N THR A 173 -9.31 -9.04 -6.10
CA THR A 173 -8.09 -9.72 -5.66
C THR A 173 -6.97 -9.48 -6.68
N LEU A 174 -5.72 -9.85 -6.38
CA LEU A 174 -4.63 -9.73 -7.35
C LEU A 174 -4.81 -10.59 -8.61
N SER A 175 -5.67 -11.61 -8.54
CA SER A 175 -5.98 -12.52 -9.66
C SER A 175 -7.27 -12.23 -10.41
N ASP A 176 -8.18 -11.46 -9.81
CA ASP A 176 -9.46 -11.03 -10.44
C ASP A 176 -9.83 -9.66 -9.91
N PHE A 177 -9.66 -8.63 -10.73
CA PHE A 177 -9.91 -7.26 -10.30
C PHE A 177 -10.46 -6.37 -11.40
N MET A 178 -11.05 -5.28 -10.98
CA MET A 178 -11.51 -4.19 -11.83
C MET A 178 -10.89 -2.87 -11.39
N VAL A 179 -10.42 -2.10 -12.37
CA VAL A 179 -9.96 -0.72 -12.16
C VAL A 179 -10.87 0.21 -12.95
N LYS A 180 -11.43 1.20 -12.27
CA LYS A 180 -12.13 2.33 -12.87
C LYS A 180 -11.34 3.59 -12.59
N ALA A 181 -11.10 4.39 -13.62
CA ALA A 181 -10.35 5.64 -13.49
C ALA A 181 -11.03 6.76 -14.28
N LYS A 182 -10.95 7.97 -13.75
CA LYS A 182 -11.36 9.19 -14.45
C LYS A 182 -10.15 10.06 -14.69
N SER A 183 -9.67 10.08 -15.93
CA SER A 183 -8.55 10.94 -16.33
C SER A 183 -9.04 12.35 -16.64
N ILE A 184 -8.27 13.33 -16.17
CA ILE A 184 -8.47 14.77 -16.44
C ILE A 184 -7.37 15.37 -17.32
N THR A 185 -6.40 14.56 -17.73
CA THR A 185 -5.39 14.99 -18.70
C THR A 185 -6.06 15.33 -20.04
N PRO A 186 -5.89 16.53 -20.60
CA PRO A 186 -6.69 17.01 -21.74
C PRO A 186 -6.75 16.06 -22.94
N ALA A 187 -5.63 15.39 -23.26
CA ALA A 187 -5.56 14.46 -24.41
C ALA A 187 -6.08 13.05 -24.08
N LEU A 188 -6.32 12.73 -22.80
CA LEU A 188 -6.81 11.44 -22.30
C LEU A 188 -8.06 11.60 -21.43
N ALA A 189 -8.71 12.77 -21.46
CA ALA A 189 -9.85 13.05 -20.61
C ALA A 189 -11.00 12.06 -20.87
N GLY A 190 -11.46 11.39 -19.80
CA GLY A 190 -12.56 10.43 -19.90
C GLY A 190 -12.54 9.38 -18.80
N ASN A 191 -13.54 8.50 -18.89
CA ASN A 191 -13.65 7.36 -18.00
C ASN A 191 -12.99 6.12 -18.62
N LEU A 192 -12.10 5.51 -17.86
CA LEU A 192 -11.41 4.27 -18.23
C LEU A 192 -11.91 3.15 -17.33
N THR A 193 -12.15 1.99 -17.89
CA THR A 193 -12.47 0.77 -17.12
C THR A 193 -11.60 -0.36 -17.64
N PHE A 194 -10.86 -0.97 -16.74
CA PHE A 194 -10.04 -2.14 -17.01
C PHE A 194 -10.48 -3.29 -16.11
N ARG A 195 -10.67 -4.48 -16.68
CA ARG A 195 -10.95 -5.70 -15.92
C ARG A 195 -9.89 -6.74 -16.24
N TYR A 196 -9.30 -7.30 -15.20
CA TYR A 196 -8.46 -8.48 -15.27
C TYR A 196 -9.19 -9.65 -14.59
N ALA A 197 -9.37 -10.75 -15.30
CA ALA A 197 -9.91 -12.00 -14.77
C ALA A 197 -9.10 -13.18 -15.31
N PRO A 198 -8.89 -14.25 -14.53
CA PRO A 198 -8.19 -15.42 -15.00
C PRO A 198 -8.92 -16.05 -16.19
N CYS A 199 -8.16 -16.47 -17.22
CA CYS A 199 -8.73 -17.24 -18.31
C CYS A 199 -9.14 -18.63 -17.76
N PRO A 200 -10.39 -19.09 -17.94
CA PRO A 200 -10.88 -20.33 -17.36
C PRO A 200 -10.10 -21.59 -17.78
N ASP A 201 -9.31 -21.51 -18.85
CA ASP A 201 -8.57 -22.65 -19.41
C ASP A 201 -7.09 -22.71 -19.01
N LYS A 202 -6.58 -21.77 -18.22
CA LYS A 202 -5.22 -21.81 -17.67
C LYS A 202 -5.28 -21.85 -16.14
N LYS A 203 -5.24 -23.08 -15.60
CA LYS A 203 -4.84 -23.27 -14.19
C LYS A 203 -3.39 -22.80 -14.03
N PRO A 204 -3.08 -22.09 -12.96
CA PRO A 204 -1.71 -21.70 -12.63
C PRO A 204 -0.81 -22.91 -12.38
#